data_255b8a5bc4faedb9cb128014faee2821
#
_entry.id   255b8a5bc4faedb9cb128014faee2821
#
_cell.length_a   1.000
_cell.length_b   1.000
_cell.length_c   1.000
_cell.angle_alpha   90.00
_cell.angle_beta   90.00
_cell.angle_gamma   90.00
#
_symmetry.space_group_name_H-M   'P 1'
#
loop_
_entity.id
_entity.type
_entity.pdbx_description
1 polymer ?
#
loop_
_entity_poly.entity_id
_entity_poly.type
_entity_poly.pdbx_seq_one_letter_code
_entity_poly.pdbx_strand_id
1 'polypeptide(L)'
;VMIALNRRQSVDVIYIDFRKAFDSVSHPKLIIKLVSAGISGNLLNWIKAFLTNRTQSVKVAGSLSKKIMVTSGVPQGSVLGPTLFVIFINDIADILIDLNVTMKLFADDVKMYSVVDIDISSDLLLACDRLMKWAETWQMEIAVQKCSALRVTNKSDLQLMPQAFYQLNNVSLPWSNDCRDLGVLIDGKLNFNSHIALIVHNAHVRAQLILRSFRSRNCELLTRAFTTY
;
A
#
# COMPACT_ATOMS: atom_id res chain seq x y z
N VAL A 1 -15.29 10.95 -2.00
CA VAL A 1 -14.73 12.00 -1.14
C VAL A 1 -15.29 13.37 -1.54
N MET A 2 -15.04 13.90 -2.75
CA MET A 2 -15.49 15.24 -3.18
C MET A 2 -16.99 15.49 -2.99
N ILE A 3 -17.86 14.51 -3.30
CA ILE A 3 -19.32 14.63 -3.09
C ILE A 3 -19.66 14.84 -1.60
N ALA A 4 -19.01 14.10 -0.71
CA ALA A 4 -19.21 14.25 0.74
C ALA A 4 -18.75 15.62 1.23
N LEU A 5 -17.58 16.09 0.79
CA LEU A 5 -17.06 17.41 1.14
C LEU A 5 -17.98 18.55 0.67
N ASN A 6 -18.56 18.44 -0.53
CA ASN A 6 -19.54 19.40 -1.04
C ASN A 6 -20.82 19.43 -0.20
N ARG A 7 -21.15 18.32 0.47
CA ARG A 7 -22.26 18.21 1.44
C ARG A 7 -21.86 18.60 2.87
N ARG A 8 -20.67 19.18 3.07
CA ARG A 8 -20.10 19.50 4.39
C ARG A 8 -19.94 18.31 5.34
N GLN A 9 -19.82 17.11 4.77
CA GLN A 9 -19.51 15.90 5.52
C GLN A 9 -17.98 15.68 5.54
N SER A 10 -17.51 14.98 6.54
CA SER A 10 -16.11 14.55 6.62
C SER A 10 -15.96 13.13 6.08
N VAL A 11 -14.74 12.74 5.73
CA VAL A 11 -14.41 11.40 5.30
C VAL A 11 -13.20 10.91 6.09
N ASP A 12 -13.35 9.79 6.78
CA ASP A 12 -12.23 9.13 7.42
C ASP A 12 -11.63 8.11 6.48
N VAL A 13 -10.32 8.16 6.36
CA VAL A 13 -9.52 7.26 5.52
C VAL A 13 -8.52 6.53 6.41
N ILE A 14 -8.50 5.21 6.35
CA ILE A 14 -7.49 4.37 7.00
C ILE A 14 -6.54 3.83 5.94
N TYR A 15 -5.26 4.06 6.13
CA TYR A 15 -4.18 3.54 5.31
C TYR A 15 -3.57 2.32 6.00
N ILE A 16 -3.51 1.22 5.27
CA ILE A 16 -3.04 -0.08 5.75
C ILE A 16 -1.75 -0.45 5.03
N ASP A 17 -0.75 -0.85 5.78
CA ASP A 17 0.54 -1.35 5.27
C ASP A 17 0.70 -2.82 5.69
N PHE A 18 1.00 -3.70 4.74
CA PHE A 18 1.33 -5.09 5.03
C PHE A 18 2.83 -5.28 5.18
N ARG A 19 3.22 -6.09 6.14
CA ARG A 19 4.62 -6.42 6.36
C ARG A 19 5.14 -7.38 5.29
N LYS A 20 6.06 -6.90 4.44
CA LYS A 20 6.67 -7.70 3.37
C LYS A 20 5.63 -8.47 2.54
N ALA A 21 4.60 -7.78 2.09
CA ALA A 21 3.41 -8.36 1.46
C ALA A 21 3.74 -9.43 0.42
N PHE A 22 4.59 -9.12 -0.56
CA PHE A 22 4.99 -10.05 -1.62
C PHE A 22 5.77 -11.26 -1.10
N ASP A 23 6.59 -11.10 -0.06
CA ASP A 23 7.44 -12.15 0.50
C ASP A 23 6.68 -13.07 1.47
N SER A 24 5.56 -12.57 2.04
CA SER A 24 4.79 -13.28 3.05
C SER A 24 3.69 -14.20 2.49
N VAL A 25 3.40 -14.13 1.19
CA VAL A 25 2.34 -14.94 0.57
C VAL A 25 2.57 -16.43 0.82
N SER A 26 1.67 -17.07 1.55
CA SER A 26 1.72 -18.51 1.82
C SER A 26 1.42 -19.30 0.55
N HIS A 27 2.36 -20.13 0.08
CA HIS A 27 2.18 -20.94 -1.13
C HIS A 27 0.95 -21.85 -1.05
N PRO A 28 0.71 -22.62 0.04
CA PRO A 28 -0.50 -23.44 0.16
C PRO A 28 -1.79 -22.64 0.04
N LYS A 29 -1.86 -21.47 0.70
CA LYS A 29 -3.03 -20.59 0.67
C LYS A 29 -3.23 -19.93 -0.70
N LEU A 30 -2.15 -19.56 -1.38
CA LEU A 30 -2.20 -19.07 -2.76
C LEU A 30 -2.78 -20.13 -3.70
N ILE A 31 -2.38 -21.38 -3.55
CA ILE A 31 -2.93 -22.48 -4.35
C ILE A 31 -4.45 -22.63 -4.16
N ILE A 32 -4.94 -22.51 -2.92
CA ILE A 32 -6.38 -22.53 -2.64
C ILE A 32 -7.09 -21.39 -3.41
N LYS A 33 -6.57 -20.17 -3.36
CA LYS A 33 -7.14 -19.02 -4.07
C LYS A 33 -7.09 -19.17 -5.60
N LEU A 34 -6.02 -19.72 -6.13
CA LEU A 34 -5.88 -20.02 -7.56
C LEU A 34 -6.96 -21.02 -8.02
N VAL A 35 -7.20 -22.06 -7.23
CA VAL A 35 -8.27 -23.04 -7.51
C VAL A 35 -9.66 -22.38 -7.45
N SER A 36 -9.90 -21.55 -6.46
CA SER A 36 -11.15 -20.78 -6.32
C SER A 36 -11.37 -19.80 -7.48
N ALA A 37 -10.28 -19.27 -8.04
CA ALA A 37 -10.30 -18.42 -9.24
C ALA A 37 -10.44 -19.22 -10.56
N GLY A 38 -10.66 -20.55 -10.50
CA GLY A 38 -10.87 -21.42 -11.66
C GLY A 38 -9.57 -21.93 -12.32
N ILE A 39 -8.40 -21.69 -11.73
CA ILE A 39 -7.12 -22.17 -12.26
C ILE A 39 -6.91 -23.63 -11.84
N SER A 40 -6.79 -24.54 -12.81
CA SER A 40 -6.69 -25.98 -12.57
C SER A 40 -5.73 -26.67 -13.57
N GLY A 41 -5.59 -27.99 -13.44
CA GLY A 41 -4.85 -28.84 -14.39
C GLY A 41 -3.40 -28.44 -14.55
N ASN A 42 -2.90 -28.49 -15.79
CA ASN A 42 -1.50 -28.25 -16.10
C ASN A 42 -1.00 -26.86 -15.72
N LEU A 43 -1.86 -25.83 -15.85
CA LEU A 43 -1.49 -24.47 -15.48
C LEU A 43 -1.26 -24.36 -13.96
N LEU A 44 -2.13 -24.94 -13.14
CA LEU A 44 -1.95 -24.95 -11.70
C LEU A 44 -0.67 -25.70 -11.29
N ASN A 45 -0.41 -26.87 -11.93
CA ASN A 45 0.80 -27.63 -11.65
C ASN A 45 2.07 -26.85 -12.05
N TRP A 46 2.03 -26.14 -13.16
CA TRP A 46 3.13 -25.29 -13.58
C TRP A 46 3.37 -24.14 -12.59
N ILE A 47 2.32 -23.47 -12.10
CA ILE A 47 2.45 -22.43 -11.08
C ILE A 47 3.02 -23.00 -9.78
N LYS A 48 2.57 -24.18 -9.35
CA LYS A 48 3.14 -24.89 -8.20
C LYS A 48 4.64 -25.12 -8.37
N ALA A 49 5.06 -25.65 -9.53
CA ALA A 49 6.47 -25.89 -9.84
C ALA A 49 7.28 -24.59 -9.88
N PHE A 50 6.69 -23.50 -10.38
CA PHE A 50 7.30 -22.17 -10.39
C PHE A 50 7.57 -21.61 -8.99
N LEU A 51 6.71 -21.90 -8.01
CA LEU A 51 6.81 -21.40 -6.62
C LEU A 51 7.69 -22.29 -5.73
N THR A 52 7.75 -23.60 -5.98
CA THR A 52 8.41 -24.59 -5.12
C THR A 52 9.86 -24.85 -5.50
N ASN A 53 10.61 -25.47 -4.59
CA ASN A 53 12.01 -25.89 -4.79
C ASN A 53 12.96 -24.73 -5.17
N ARG A 54 12.63 -23.52 -4.79
CA ARG A 54 13.46 -22.33 -5.00
C ARG A 54 14.41 -22.13 -3.83
N THR A 55 15.59 -21.63 -4.14
CA THR A 55 16.57 -21.20 -3.13
C THR A 55 16.98 -19.77 -3.36
N GLN A 56 17.34 -19.08 -2.29
CA GLN A 56 17.88 -17.73 -2.36
C GLN A 56 19.22 -17.62 -1.63
N SER A 57 20.04 -16.68 -2.06
CA SER A 57 21.29 -16.31 -1.40
C SER A 57 21.52 -14.81 -1.55
N VAL A 58 22.21 -14.19 -0.60
CA VAL A 58 22.56 -12.77 -0.63
C VAL A 58 23.98 -12.63 -1.18
N LYS A 59 24.18 -11.69 -2.13
CA LYS A 59 25.49 -11.36 -2.67
C LYS A 59 25.91 -9.97 -2.19
N VAL A 60 27.07 -9.90 -1.51
CA VAL A 60 27.66 -8.64 -1.02
C VAL A 60 29.12 -8.61 -1.44
N ALA A 61 29.55 -7.58 -2.16
CA ALA A 61 30.91 -7.37 -2.59
C ALA A 61 31.57 -8.64 -3.23
N GLY A 62 30.80 -9.39 -4.01
CA GLY A 62 31.27 -10.63 -4.68
C GLY A 62 31.13 -11.91 -3.86
N SER A 63 30.95 -11.84 -2.55
CA SER A 63 30.72 -12.98 -1.66
C SER A 63 29.25 -13.38 -1.62
N LEU A 64 28.97 -14.71 -1.62
CA LEU A 64 27.62 -15.26 -1.53
C LEU A 64 27.36 -15.86 -0.16
N SER A 65 26.18 -15.60 0.39
CA SER A 65 25.70 -16.32 1.59
C SER A 65 25.39 -17.79 1.26
N LYS A 66 25.17 -18.59 2.31
CA LYS A 66 24.57 -19.93 2.15
C LYS A 66 23.22 -19.83 1.45
N LYS A 67 22.91 -20.81 0.59
CA LYS A 67 21.58 -20.95 -0.01
C LYS A 67 20.58 -21.38 1.07
N ILE A 68 19.43 -20.73 1.09
CA ILE A 68 18.29 -21.10 1.94
C ILE A 68 17.07 -21.37 1.06
N MET A 69 16.20 -22.28 1.50
CA MET A 69 14.94 -22.56 0.78
C MET A 69 13.98 -21.39 0.90
N VAL A 70 13.28 -21.08 -0.19
CA VAL A 70 12.18 -20.12 -0.22
C VAL A 70 10.89 -20.87 0.08
N THR A 71 10.27 -20.56 1.22
CA THR A 71 9.06 -21.24 1.73
C THR A 71 7.79 -20.43 1.58
N SER A 72 7.90 -19.16 1.25
CA SER A 72 6.78 -18.23 1.07
C SER A 72 7.13 -17.15 0.04
N GLY A 73 6.13 -16.39 -0.34
CA GLY A 73 6.26 -15.24 -1.22
C GLY A 73 6.14 -15.57 -2.70
N VAL A 74 5.83 -14.53 -3.46
CA VAL A 74 5.84 -14.55 -4.93
C VAL A 74 7.12 -13.90 -5.44
N PRO A 75 7.79 -14.49 -6.47
CA PRO A 75 9.09 -13.99 -6.91
C PRO A 75 9.02 -12.57 -7.43
N GLN A 76 9.64 -11.63 -6.70
CA GLN A 76 9.76 -10.24 -7.12
C GLN A 76 10.63 -10.14 -8.38
N GLY A 77 10.25 -9.25 -9.30
CA GLY A 77 10.91 -9.12 -10.61
C GLY A 77 10.50 -10.17 -11.65
N SER A 78 9.62 -11.11 -11.31
CA SER A 78 9.02 -12.03 -12.29
C SER A 78 7.76 -11.42 -12.90
N VAL A 79 7.40 -11.85 -14.11
CA VAL A 79 6.14 -11.44 -14.78
C VAL A 79 4.90 -11.94 -14.02
N LEU A 80 4.98 -13.12 -13.40
CA LEU A 80 3.87 -13.74 -12.69
C LEU A 80 3.68 -13.22 -11.26
N GLY A 81 4.74 -12.78 -10.58
CA GLY A 81 4.68 -12.37 -9.19
C GLY A 81 3.54 -11.39 -8.90
N PRO A 82 3.45 -10.26 -9.61
CA PRO A 82 2.38 -9.31 -9.41
C PRO A 82 0.97 -9.89 -9.63
N THR A 83 0.79 -10.70 -10.68
CA THR A 83 -0.50 -11.34 -10.98
C THR A 83 -0.92 -12.31 -9.88
N LEU A 84 0.00 -13.14 -9.40
CA LEU A 84 -0.26 -14.08 -8.30
C LEU A 84 -0.59 -13.36 -7.00
N PHE A 85 0.08 -12.24 -6.74
CA PHE A 85 -0.23 -11.41 -5.58
C PHE A 85 -1.63 -10.79 -5.67
N VAL A 86 -2.00 -10.23 -6.83
CA VAL A 86 -3.35 -9.67 -7.05
C VAL A 86 -4.42 -10.74 -6.84
N ILE A 87 -4.25 -11.95 -7.39
CA ILE A 87 -5.20 -13.06 -7.15
C ILE A 87 -5.28 -13.42 -5.67
N PHE A 88 -4.13 -13.35 -4.97
CA PHE A 88 -4.09 -13.67 -3.54
C PHE A 88 -4.83 -12.66 -2.68
N ILE A 89 -4.73 -11.36 -2.97
CA ILE A 89 -5.30 -10.30 -2.13
C ILE A 89 -6.72 -9.89 -2.53
N ASN A 90 -7.19 -10.22 -3.72
CA ASN A 90 -8.39 -9.64 -4.31
C ASN A 90 -9.67 -9.83 -3.50
N ASP A 91 -9.82 -10.96 -2.80
CA ASP A 91 -10.99 -11.26 -1.95
C ASP A 91 -11.04 -10.44 -0.64
N ILE A 92 -10.02 -9.66 -0.35
CA ILE A 92 -10.04 -8.75 0.80
C ILE A 92 -11.19 -7.74 0.72
N ALA A 93 -11.63 -7.38 -0.48
CA ALA A 93 -12.75 -6.47 -0.67
C ALA A 93 -14.09 -7.08 -0.21
N ASP A 94 -14.22 -8.42 -0.18
CA ASP A 94 -15.44 -9.11 0.18
C ASP A 94 -15.80 -8.95 1.66
N ILE A 95 -14.82 -8.57 2.51
CA ILE A 95 -15.08 -8.29 3.92
C ILE A 95 -16.00 -7.07 4.14
N LEU A 96 -16.22 -6.25 3.11
CA LEU A 96 -16.97 -4.99 3.19
C LEU A 96 -18.38 -5.06 2.59
N ILE A 97 -18.84 -6.22 2.10
CA ILE A 97 -20.05 -6.34 1.28
C ILE A 97 -21.29 -5.68 1.90
N ASP A 98 -21.41 -5.70 3.23
CA ASP A 98 -22.55 -5.17 3.99
C ASP A 98 -22.24 -3.88 4.76
N LEU A 99 -21.12 -3.23 4.48
CA LEU A 99 -20.68 -2.02 5.17
C LEU A 99 -20.67 -0.80 4.23
N ASN A 100 -20.98 0.38 4.79
CA ASN A 100 -20.84 1.66 4.08
C ASN A 100 -19.36 2.12 4.06
N VAL A 101 -18.48 1.22 3.68
CA VAL A 101 -17.04 1.44 3.58
C VAL A 101 -16.60 1.15 2.16
N THR A 102 -15.79 2.02 1.60
CA THR A 102 -15.14 1.79 0.30
C THR A 102 -13.70 1.39 0.54
N MET A 103 -13.26 0.29 -0.09
CA MET A 103 -11.85 -0.10 -0.14
C MET A 103 -11.25 0.20 -1.51
N LYS A 104 -10.02 0.64 -1.53
CA LYS A 104 -9.20 0.76 -2.74
C LYS A 104 -7.90 0.00 -2.53
N LEU A 105 -7.52 -0.74 -3.55
CA LEU A 105 -6.34 -1.60 -3.57
C LEU A 105 -5.43 -1.19 -4.72
N PHE A 106 -4.15 -1.09 -4.44
CA PHE A 106 -3.11 -0.98 -5.46
C PHE A 106 -1.91 -1.85 -5.01
N ALA A 107 -1.82 -3.05 -5.55
CA ALA A 107 -0.92 -4.09 -5.05
C ALA A 107 -1.13 -4.31 -3.54
N ASP A 108 -0.12 -4.05 -2.71
CA ASP A 108 -0.16 -4.16 -1.25
C ASP A 108 -0.61 -2.87 -0.52
N ASP A 109 -0.73 -1.75 -1.25
CA ASP A 109 -1.30 -0.53 -0.70
C ASP A 109 -2.82 -0.66 -0.59
N VAL A 110 -3.34 -0.65 0.63
CA VAL A 110 -4.77 -0.76 0.93
C VAL A 110 -5.24 0.48 1.66
N LYS A 111 -6.34 1.05 1.20
CA LYS A 111 -7.04 2.11 1.93
C LYS A 111 -8.53 1.83 2.02
N MET A 112 -9.09 2.07 3.20
CA MET A 112 -10.52 2.01 3.48
C MET A 112 -11.02 3.39 3.87
N TYR A 113 -12.20 3.79 3.41
CA TYR A 113 -12.78 5.07 3.79
C TYR A 113 -14.30 5.03 3.89
N SER A 114 -14.82 5.85 4.77
CA SER A 114 -16.25 6.03 5.00
C SER A 114 -16.58 7.50 5.25
N VAL A 115 -17.79 7.90 4.91
CA VAL A 115 -18.31 9.23 5.22
C VAL A 115 -18.70 9.27 6.70
N VAL A 116 -18.34 10.36 7.38
CA VAL A 116 -18.64 10.58 8.79
C VAL A 116 -19.20 12.00 9.01
N ASP A 117 -20.10 12.13 9.96
CA ASP A 117 -20.68 13.43 10.28
C ASP A 117 -19.95 14.13 11.44
N ILE A 118 -19.78 13.48 12.58
CA ILE A 118 -19.18 14.07 13.79
C ILE A 118 -18.08 13.18 14.37
N ASP A 119 -18.39 11.91 14.68
CA ASP A 119 -17.49 10.97 15.33
C ASP A 119 -16.88 10.00 14.30
N ILE A 120 -16.27 8.92 14.76
CA ILE A 120 -15.71 7.87 13.89
C ILE A 120 -16.82 6.96 13.34
N SER A 121 -16.56 6.34 12.19
CA SER A 121 -17.50 5.40 11.56
C SER A 121 -17.48 4.04 12.26
N SER A 122 -18.63 3.56 12.72
CA SER A 122 -18.81 2.21 13.25
C SER A 122 -18.55 1.14 12.18
N ASP A 123 -18.97 1.40 10.93
CA ASP A 123 -18.73 0.49 9.80
C ASP A 123 -17.22 0.38 9.50
N LEU A 124 -16.49 1.49 9.62
CA LEU A 124 -15.05 1.48 9.38
C LEU A 124 -14.29 0.78 10.53
N LEU A 125 -14.78 0.88 11.78
CA LEU A 125 -14.28 0.08 12.90
C LEU A 125 -14.50 -1.43 12.64
N LEU A 126 -15.71 -1.81 12.25
CA LEU A 126 -16.02 -3.20 11.94
C LEU A 126 -15.21 -3.71 10.74
N ALA A 127 -14.96 -2.85 9.75
CA ALA A 127 -14.07 -3.15 8.63
C ALA A 127 -12.63 -3.46 9.09
N CYS A 128 -12.11 -2.71 10.07
CA CYS A 128 -10.81 -2.98 10.69
C CYS A 128 -10.77 -4.37 11.36
N ASP A 129 -11.80 -4.73 12.13
CA ASP A 129 -11.87 -6.03 12.78
C ASP A 129 -11.94 -7.18 11.78
N ARG A 130 -12.74 -7.01 10.71
CA ARG A 130 -12.85 -8.01 9.64
C ARG A 130 -11.53 -8.13 8.85
N LEU A 131 -10.84 -7.01 8.62
CA LEU A 131 -9.53 -6.99 7.98
C LEU A 131 -8.49 -7.77 8.80
N MET A 132 -8.48 -7.60 10.13
CA MET A 132 -7.58 -8.35 10.99
C MET A 132 -7.84 -9.86 10.93
N LYS A 133 -9.11 -10.29 10.94
CA LYS A 133 -9.49 -11.71 10.78
C LYS A 133 -9.10 -12.26 9.42
N TRP A 134 -9.28 -11.47 8.35
CA TRP A 134 -8.84 -11.84 7.02
C TRP A 134 -7.31 -12.01 6.98
N ALA A 135 -6.58 -11.05 7.52
CA ALA A 135 -5.12 -11.06 7.57
C ALA A 135 -4.58 -12.29 8.34
N GLU A 136 -5.17 -12.63 9.48
CA GLU A 136 -4.84 -13.83 10.24
C GLU A 136 -5.14 -15.10 9.42
N THR A 137 -6.33 -15.19 8.84
CA THR A 137 -6.75 -16.34 8.01
C THR A 137 -5.79 -16.59 6.87
N TRP A 138 -5.34 -15.54 6.18
CA TRP A 138 -4.47 -15.65 5.02
C TRP A 138 -2.97 -15.52 5.36
N GLN A 139 -2.62 -15.36 6.62
CA GLN A 139 -1.24 -15.23 7.10
C GLN A 139 -0.52 -14.00 6.51
N MET A 140 -1.27 -12.91 6.35
CA MET A 140 -0.75 -11.61 5.92
C MET A 140 -0.60 -10.70 7.14
N GLU A 141 0.64 -10.46 7.57
CA GLU A 141 0.89 -9.61 8.74
C GLU A 141 0.69 -8.13 8.39
N ILE A 142 -0.15 -7.42 9.16
CA ILE A 142 -0.32 -5.98 9.03
C ILE A 142 0.74 -5.27 9.88
N ALA A 143 1.47 -4.32 9.29
CA ALA A 143 2.44 -3.48 9.96
C ALA A 143 1.72 -2.32 10.67
N VAL A 144 1.05 -2.59 11.80
CA VAL A 144 0.19 -1.62 12.49
C VAL A 144 0.89 -0.29 12.76
N GLN A 145 2.20 -0.30 13.03
CA GLN A 145 3.00 0.91 13.29
C GLN A 145 3.13 1.83 12.06
N LYS A 146 2.84 1.32 10.87
CA LYS A 146 2.85 2.09 9.61
C LYS A 146 1.45 2.47 9.15
N CYS A 147 0.43 1.91 9.78
CA CYS A 147 -0.96 2.25 9.50
C CYS A 147 -1.33 3.57 10.18
N SER A 148 -2.20 4.34 9.54
CA SER A 148 -2.67 5.62 10.07
C SER A 148 -4.08 5.93 9.61
N ALA A 149 -4.75 6.84 10.33
CA ALA A 149 -6.04 7.40 9.95
C ALA A 149 -5.85 8.87 9.54
N LEU A 150 -6.56 9.29 8.49
CA LEU A 150 -6.61 10.67 8.01
C LEU A 150 -8.07 11.10 7.93
N ARG A 151 -8.42 12.22 8.55
CA ARG A 151 -9.72 12.84 8.34
C ARG A 151 -9.64 13.91 7.27
N VAL A 152 -10.44 13.75 6.22
CA VAL A 152 -10.58 14.73 5.14
C VAL A 152 -11.85 15.52 5.38
N THR A 153 -11.73 16.86 5.57
CA THR A 153 -12.85 17.72 5.90
C THR A 153 -12.64 19.16 5.44
N ASN A 154 -13.72 19.80 4.99
CA ASN A 154 -13.76 21.25 4.69
C ASN A 154 -14.20 22.11 5.90
N LYS A 155 -14.49 21.47 7.04
CA LYS A 155 -14.88 22.20 8.25
C LYS A 155 -13.66 22.91 8.83
N SER A 156 -13.85 24.16 9.27
CA SER A 156 -12.78 25.04 9.72
C SER A 156 -12.26 24.75 11.14
N ASP A 157 -12.98 23.95 11.91
CA ASP A 157 -12.69 23.78 13.33
C ASP A 157 -11.71 22.64 13.60
N LEU A 158 -10.55 22.98 14.12
CA LEU A 158 -9.58 22.08 14.77
C LEU A 158 -10.20 21.26 15.92
N GLN A 159 -11.40 21.64 16.40
CA GLN A 159 -12.19 20.93 17.42
C GLN A 159 -12.88 19.65 16.90
N LEU A 160 -12.76 19.32 15.62
CA LEU A 160 -13.44 18.19 14.98
C LEU A 160 -12.53 16.95 14.79
N MET A 161 -11.35 16.92 15.39
CA MET A 161 -10.63 15.64 15.49
C MET A 161 -11.40 14.75 16.47
N PRO A 162 -11.76 13.51 16.05
CA PRO A 162 -12.48 12.61 16.92
C PRO A 162 -11.65 12.33 18.17
N GLN A 163 -12.30 12.23 19.32
CA GLN A 163 -11.67 11.78 20.56
C GLN A 163 -11.42 10.26 20.50
N ALA A 164 -12.18 9.54 19.70
CA ALA A 164 -12.03 8.12 19.47
C ALA A 164 -11.00 7.83 18.37
N PHE A 165 -10.44 6.62 18.42
CA PHE A 165 -9.43 6.12 17.48
C PHE A 165 -9.91 4.85 16.81
N TYR A 166 -9.60 4.70 15.53
CA TYR A 166 -9.67 3.39 14.88
C TYR A 166 -8.59 2.48 15.45
N GLN A 167 -8.86 1.18 15.52
CA GLN A 167 -7.95 0.22 16.10
C GLN A 167 -7.70 -0.95 15.15
N LEU A 168 -6.48 -1.46 15.18
CA LEU A 168 -6.09 -2.72 14.57
C LEU A 168 -5.42 -3.59 15.65
N ASN A 169 -5.96 -4.76 15.94
CA ASN A 169 -5.49 -5.66 16.97
C ASN A 169 -5.32 -4.97 18.35
N ASN A 170 -6.33 -4.20 18.79
CA ASN A 170 -6.34 -3.39 20.01
C ASN A 170 -5.25 -2.29 20.09
N VAL A 171 -4.59 -2.00 18.98
CA VAL A 171 -3.65 -0.87 18.87
C VAL A 171 -4.35 0.28 18.17
N SER A 172 -4.44 1.43 18.84
CA SER A 172 -5.04 2.63 18.27
C SER A 172 -4.18 3.17 17.14
N LEU A 173 -4.83 3.46 16.01
CA LEU A 173 -4.18 4.09 14.87
C LEU A 173 -3.99 5.59 15.13
N PRO A 174 -2.80 6.15 14.85
CA PRO A 174 -2.58 7.58 14.98
C PRO A 174 -3.37 8.34 13.92
N TRP A 175 -3.95 9.47 14.32
CA TRP A 175 -4.46 10.46 13.37
C TRP A 175 -3.29 11.21 12.74
N SER A 176 -3.21 11.16 11.42
CA SER A 176 -2.21 11.90 10.64
C SER A 176 -2.81 13.18 10.06
N ASN A 177 -2.00 14.24 9.97
CA ASN A 177 -2.38 15.46 9.27
C ASN A 177 -2.25 15.34 7.75
N ASP A 178 -1.38 14.45 7.30
CA ASP A 178 -1.15 14.11 5.91
C ASP A 178 -0.79 12.63 5.76
N CYS A 179 -0.94 12.10 4.56
CA CYS A 179 -0.54 10.76 4.21
C CYS A 179 -0.02 10.72 2.77
N ARG A 180 0.95 9.84 2.51
CA ARG A 180 1.41 9.58 1.16
C ARG A 180 0.57 8.46 0.53
N ASP A 181 -0.20 8.81 -0.49
CA ASP A 181 -1.05 7.90 -1.25
C ASP A 181 -0.52 7.77 -2.68
N LEU A 182 0.02 6.61 -3.04
CA LEU A 182 0.63 6.32 -4.35
C LEU A 182 1.63 7.40 -4.80
N GLY A 183 2.47 7.85 -3.87
CA GLY A 183 3.50 8.86 -4.12
C GLY A 183 3.05 10.31 -3.96
N VAL A 184 1.73 10.58 -3.88
CA VAL A 184 1.17 11.92 -3.67
C VAL A 184 0.97 12.18 -2.18
N LEU A 185 1.45 13.31 -1.68
CA LEU A 185 1.16 13.75 -0.31
C LEU A 185 -0.21 14.41 -0.27
N ILE A 186 -1.12 13.85 0.51
CA ILE A 186 -2.51 14.27 0.66
C ILE A 186 -2.71 14.71 2.10
N ASP A 187 -3.21 15.93 2.31
CA ASP A 187 -3.58 16.44 3.61
C ASP A 187 -5.11 16.35 3.86
N GLY A 188 -5.53 16.58 5.10
CA GLY A 188 -6.93 16.53 5.51
C GLY A 188 -7.83 17.60 4.87
N LYS A 189 -7.28 18.56 4.12
CA LYS A 189 -8.04 19.58 3.37
C LYS A 189 -7.95 19.39 1.87
N LEU A 190 -7.28 18.33 1.40
CA LEU A 190 -6.93 18.09 -0.01
C LEU A 190 -6.16 19.27 -0.62
N ASN A 191 -5.31 19.91 0.19
CA ASN A 191 -4.44 20.98 -0.27
C ASN A 191 -3.09 20.38 -0.68
N PHE A 192 -2.73 20.48 -1.94
CA PHE A 192 -1.52 19.85 -2.49
C PHE A 192 -0.28 20.74 -2.40
N ASN A 193 -0.32 21.89 -1.69
CA ASN A 193 0.82 22.81 -1.61
C ASN A 193 2.08 22.13 -1.07
N SER A 194 1.96 21.31 -0.01
CA SER A 194 3.10 20.58 0.57
C SER A 194 3.68 19.56 -0.42
N HIS A 195 2.83 18.87 -1.19
CA HIS A 195 3.27 17.96 -2.24
C HIS A 195 4.00 18.71 -3.35
N ILE A 196 3.43 19.80 -3.85
CA ILE A 196 4.04 20.64 -4.89
C ILE A 196 5.38 21.17 -4.42
N ALA A 197 5.48 21.71 -3.20
CA ALA A 197 6.73 22.19 -2.63
C ALA A 197 7.79 21.08 -2.58
N LEU A 198 7.41 19.87 -2.19
CA LEU A 198 8.31 18.71 -2.13
C LEU A 198 8.83 18.31 -3.52
N ILE A 199 7.95 18.19 -4.54
CA ILE A 199 8.38 17.80 -5.89
C ILE A 199 9.26 18.87 -6.53
N VAL A 200 8.95 20.15 -6.32
CA VAL A 200 9.77 21.28 -6.79
C VAL A 200 11.15 21.26 -6.12
N HIS A 201 11.20 21.07 -4.79
CA HIS A 201 12.46 20.93 -4.07
C HIS A 201 13.31 19.78 -4.63
N ASN A 202 12.72 18.60 -4.78
CA ASN A 202 13.40 17.42 -5.33
C ASN A 202 13.92 17.65 -6.75
N ALA A 203 13.12 18.31 -7.60
CA ALA A 203 13.55 18.68 -8.96
C ALA A 203 14.77 19.63 -8.93
N HIS A 204 14.77 20.65 -8.06
CA HIS A 204 15.90 21.54 -7.90
C HIS A 204 17.15 20.82 -7.40
N VAL A 205 17.03 19.93 -6.41
CA VAL A 205 18.16 19.13 -5.90
C VAL A 205 18.75 18.25 -7.01
N ARG A 206 17.92 17.60 -7.81
CA ARG A 206 18.38 16.78 -8.95
C ARG A 206 19.04 17.62 -10.03
N ALA A 207 18.45 18.75 -10.40
CA ALA A 207 19.04 19.68 -11.38
C ALA A 207 20.42 20.17 -10.92
N GLN A 208 20.55 20.57 -9.66
CA GLN A 208 21.84 20.98 -9.09
C GLN A 208 22.87 19.84 -9.09
N LEU A 209 22.44 18.60 -8.77
CA LEU A 209 23.32 17.43 -8.80
C LEU A 209 23.87 17.19 -10.21
N ILE A 210 23.00 17.24 -11.23
CA ILE A 210 23.39 17.07 -12.63
C ILE A 210 24.39 18.16 -13.03
N LEU A 211 24.08 19.43 -12.76
CA LEU A 211 24.96 20.56 -13.11
C LEU A 211 26.32 20.53 -12.41
N ARG A 212 26.39 19.95 -11.21
CA ARG A 212 27.66 19.77 -10.47
C ARG A 212 28.45 18.55 -10.96
N SER A 213 27.75 17.46 -11.32
CA SER A 213 28.37 16.20 -11.74
C SER A 213 28.90 16.25 -13.16
N PHE A 214 28.20 16.94 -14.06
CA PHE A 214 28.59 17.08 -15.46
C PHE A 214 29.27 18.42 -15.70
N ARG A 215 30.60 18.39 -15.94
CA ARG A 215 31.39 19.60 -16.27
C ARG A 215 31.11 20.12 -17.71
N SER A 216 30.54 19.30 -18.56
CA SER A 216 30.21 19.65 -19.94
C SER A 216 29.05 20.64 -19.97
N ARG A 217 29.15 21.62 -20.89
CA ARG A 217 28.06 22.55 -21.21
C ARG A 217 27.27 22.12 -22.45
N ASN A 218 27.48 20.89 -22.90
CA ASN A 218 26.74 20.35 -24.05
C ASN A 218 25.27 20.12 -23.63
N CYS A 219 24.36 20.86 -24.28
CA CYS A 219 22.92 20.81 -23.96
C CYS A 219 22.33 19.41 -24.16
N GLU A 220 22.77 18.68 -25.20
CA GLU A 220 22.27 17.32 -25.47
C GLU A 220 22.63 16.35 -24.33
N LEU A 221 23.89 16.40 -23.87
CA LEU A 221 24.35 15.59 -22.73
C LEU A 221 23.58 15.94 -21.45
N LEU A 222 23.40 17.23 -21.14
CA LEU A 222 22.67 17.66 -19.94
C LEU A 222 21.20 17.30 -20.01
N THR A 223 20.58 17.43 -21.18
CA THR A 223 19.17 17.02 -21.40
C THR A 223 19.01 15.50 -21.20
N ARG A 224 19.93 14.71 -21.75
CA ARG A 224 19.93 13.25 -21.59
C ARG A 224 20.12 12.86 -20.12
N ALA A 225 21.05 13.52 -19.41
CA ALA A 225 21.22 13.30 -17.97
C ALA A 225 19.95 13.64 -17.19
N PHE A 226 19.30 14.75 -17.49
CA PHE A 226 18.06 15.19 -16.84
C PHE A 226 16.88 14.23 -17.09
N THR A 227 16.82 13.62 -18.28
CA THR A 227 15.75 12.65 -18.60
C THR A 227 16.01 11.25 -18.06
N THR A 228 17.25 10.95 -17.66
CA THR A 228 17.66 9.63 -17.14
C THR A 228 17.65 9.58 -15.61
N TYR A 229 17.95 10.67 -14.94
CA TYR A 229 18.06 10.81 -13.48
C TYR A 229 16.98 11.74 -12.89
#